data_16f6a140a916dab4f223bd4f8ef3b9ce
#
_entry.id   16f6a140a916dab4f223bd4f8ef3b9ce
#
_cell.length_a   1.000
_cell.length_b   1.000
_cell.length_c   1.000
_cell.angle_alpha   90.00
_cell.angle_beta   90.00
_cell.angle_gamma   90.00
#
_symmetry.space_group_name_H-M   'P 1'
#
loop_
_entity.id
_entity.type
_entity.pdbx_description
1 polymer ?
#
loop_
_entity_poly.entity_id
_entity_poly.type
_entity_poly.pdbx_seq_one_letter_code
_entity_poly.pdbx_strand_id
1 'polypeptide(L)'
;MLSSLAILGSAKSWHVAELLKACSSQNICCSVIDWGTIGSFADRHGERFRPASLHNADAILVRTMPAGTLEQVISRMDMLARLSNRGSVVLNNPKSLESAIDKYVTTTRLMDAGIPVPRSAIVQSSTDLRSCADEFGGVAVLKPIFGSNGQGLVLFEGDTKQLPPFFSEAGVAVAQEHIANAGR
;
A
#
# COMPACT_ATOMS: atom_id res chain seq x y z
N MET A 1 -23.87 17.87 -0.02
CA MET A 1 -23.45 17.67 1.40
C MET A 1 -23.19 16.18 1.56
N LEU A 2 -22.08 15.76 2.17
CA LEU A 2 -21.76 14.34 2.39
C LEU A 2 -22.76 13.75 3.39
N SER A 3 -23.56 12.77 2.99
CA SER A 3 -24.55 12.10 3.83
C SER A 3 -24.21 10.64 4.12
N SER A 4 -23.39 10.02 3.27
CA SER A 4 -22.98 8.63 3.39
C SER A 4 -21.52 8.41 3.06
N LEU A 5 -20.85 7.53 3.83
CA LEU A 5 -19.42 7.20 3.68
C LEU A 5 -19.21 5.69 3.79
N ALA A 6 -18.53 5.11 2.81
CA ALA A 6 -17.99 3.75 2.90
C ALA A 6 -16.52 3.80 3.32
N ILE A 7 -16.18 3.14 4.43
CA ILE A 7 -14.79 3.05 4.92
C ILE A 7 -14.23 1.67 4.59
N LEU A 8 -13.22 1.61 3.74
CA LEU A 8 -12.47 0.38 3.47
C LEU A 8 -11.39 0.18 4.53
N GLY A 9 -11.58 -0.85 5.36
CA GLY A 9 -10.68 -1.14 6.47
C GLY A 9 -11.26 -2.17 7.43
N SER A 10 -10.51 -2.47 8.48
CA SER A 10 -10.97 -3.42 9.51
C SER A 10 -11.81 -2.71 10.58
N ALA A 11 -12.99 -3.25 10.88
CA ALA A 11 -13.84 -2.77 11.98
C ALA A 11 -13.14 -2.86 13.35
N LYS A 12 -12.11 -3.69 13.48
CA LYS A 12 -11.29 -3.81 14.70
C LYS A 12 -10.23 -2.72 14.83
N SER A 13 -10.05 -1.88 13.81
CA SER A 13 -9.05 -0.82 13.81
C SER A 13 -9.49 0.35 14.69
N TRP A 14 -8.63 0.79 15.60
CA TRP A 14 -8.85 2.00 16.39
C TRP A 14 -9.17 3.22 15.50
N HIS A 15 -8.42 3.37 14.41
CA HIS A 15 -8.66 4.48 13.47
C HIS A 15 -10.05 4.45 12.83
N VAL A 16 -10.55 3.24 12.52
CA VAL A 16 -11.90 3.10 11.96
C VAL A 16 -12.94 3.43 13.03
N ALA A 17 -12.71 3.03 14.29
CA ALA A 17 -13.58 3.37 15.40
C ALA A 17 -13.69 4.88 15.62
N GLU A 18 -12.57 5.62 15.56
CA GLU A 18 -12.58 7.09 15.68
C GLU A 18 -13.26 7.76 14.48
N LEU A 19 -13.08 7.26 13.27
CA LEU A 19 -13.81 7.75 12.10
C LEU A 19 -15.32 7.55 12.23
N LEU A 20 -15.77 6.40 12.73
CA LEU A 20 -17.19 6.14 12.98
C LEU A 20 -17.78 7.11 14.00
N LYS A 21 -17.06 7.42 15.09
CA LYS A 21 -17.49 8.44 16.07
C LYS A 21 -17.61 9.82 15.41
N ALA A 22 -16.61 10.21 14.60
CA ALA A 22 -16.63 11.47 13.89
C ALA A 22 -17.80 11.55 12.90
N CYS A 23 -18.06 10.49 12.14
CA CYS A 23 -19.21 10.44 11.23
C CYS A 23 -20.54 10.56 11.99
N SER A 24 -20.67 9.84 13.10
CA SER A 24 -21.87 9.91 13.93
C SER A 24 -22.13 11.32 14.45
N SER A 25 -21.09 12.04 14.91
CA SER A 25 -21.20 13.42 15.39
C SER A 25 -21.61 14.41 14.31
N GLN A 26 -21.39 14.07 13.03
CA GLN A 26 -21.73 14.87 11.86
C GLN A 26 -23.01 14.40 11.14
N ASN A 27 -23.72 13.41 11.70
CA ASN A 27 -24.88 12.77 11.08
C ASN A 27 -24.59 12.15 9.71
N ILE A 28 -23.37 11.62 9.50
CA ILE A 28 -22.97 10.92 8.28
C ILE A 28 -23.24 9.43 8.49
N CYS A 29 -24.04 8.81 7.61
CA CYS A 29 -24.26 7.39 7.60
C CYS A 29 -22.97 6.67 7.14
N CYS A 30 -22.43 5.79 7.99
CA CYS A 30 -21.13 5.18 7.72
C CYS A 30 -21.24 3.64 7.64
N SER A 31 -20.64 3.04 6.61
CA SER A 31 -20.47 1.60 6.50
C SER A 31 -18.99 1.22 6.47
N VAL A 32 -18.60 0.27 7.31
CA VAL A 32 -17.24 -0.31 7.28
C VAL A 32 -17.27 -1.55 6.41
N ILE A 33 -16.37 -1.61 5.43
CA ILE A 33 -16.30 -2.69 4.46
C ILE A 33 -14.91 -3.34 4.57
N ASP A 34 -14.89 -4.63 4.87
CA ASP A 34 -13.66 -5.42 4.82
C ASP A 34 -13.29 -5.76 3.38
N TRP A 35 -12.01 -5.67 3.05
CA TRP A 35 -11.51 -5.97 1.70
C TRP A 35 -11.84 -7.39 1.23
N GLY A 36 -11.90 -8.36 2.13
CA GLY A 36 -12.27 -9.74 1.80
C GLY A 36 -13.72 -9.92 1.36
N THR A 37 -14.56 -8.91 1.58
CA THR A 37 -15.98 -8.94 1.20
C THR A 37 -16.29 -8.21 -0.09
N ILE A 38 -15.28 -7.51 -0.66
CA ILE A 38 -15.45 -6.74 -1.89
C ILE A 38 -15.37 -7.68 -3.09
N GLY A 39 -16.34 -7.56 -3.97
CA GLY A 39 -16.36 -8.23 -5.27
C GLY A 39 -16.88 -7.31 -6.35
N SER A 40 -16.47 -7.56 -7.58
CA SER A 40 -17.05 -6.95 -8.77
C SER A 40 -17.63 -8.01 -9.68
N PHE A 41 -18.66 -7.64 -10.40
CA PHE A 41 -19.33 -8.47 -11.38
C PHE A 41 -19.54 -7.63 -12.65
N ALA A 42 -18.98 -8.08 -13.76
CA ALA A 42 -19.08 -7.39 -15.03
C ALA A 42 -19.82 -8.26 -16.07
N ASP A 43 -20.75 -7.67 -16.78
CA ASP A 43 -21.47 -8.29 -17.89
C ASP A 43 -21.77 -7.25 -18.99
N ARG A 44 -22.52 -7.65 -20.03
CA ARG A 44 -22.92 -6.76 -21.14
C ARG A 44 -23.76 -5.54 -20.72
N HIS A 45 -24.31 -5.56 -19.50
CA HIS A 45 -25.13 -4.48 -18.96
C HIS A 45 -24.32 -3.53 -18.07
N GLY A 46 -23.06 -3.85 -17.83
CA GLY A 46 -22.13 -3.03 -17.04
C GLY A 46 -21.49 -3.78 -15.89
N GLU A 47 -20.95 -3.02 -14.95
CA GLU A 47 -20.24 -3.53 -13.79
C GLU A 47 -20.96 -3.17 -12.48
N ARG A 48 -21.00 -4.10 -11.58
CA ARG A 48 -21.60 -3.96 -10.23
C ARG A 48 -20.59 -4.35 -9.16
N PHE A 49 -20.54 -3.58 -8.10
CA PHE A 49 -19.69 -3.86 -6.95
C PHE A 49 -20.52 -4.37 -5.78
N ARG A 50 -19.93 -5.23 -4.96
CA ARG A 50 -20.48 -5.71 -3.68
C ARG A 50 -19.54 -5.38 -2.53
N PRO A 51 -20.05 -5.06 -1.34
CA PRO A 51 -21.48 -4.86 -1.03
C PRO A 51 -22.05 -3.59 -1.68
N ALA A 52 -23.38 -3.50 -1.77
CA ALA A 52 -24.05 -2.37 -2.39
C ALA A 52 -23.73 -1.02 -1.75
N SER A 53 -23.41 -1.02 -0.44
CA SER A 53 -22.96 0.18 0.28
C SER A 53 -21.69 0.81 -0.30
N LEU A 54 -20.85 0.03 -0.99
CA LEU A 54 -19.67 0.55 -1.69
C LEU A 54 -20.04 1.43 -2.90
N HIS A 55 -21.13 1.06 -3.59
CA HIS A 55 -21.58 1.77 -4.77
C HIS A 55 -22.52 2.96 -4.44
N ASN A 56 -23.25 2.85 -3.35
CA ASN A 56 -24.29 3.82 -2.97
C ASN A 56 -23.77 4.91 -2.04
N ALA A 57 -22.51 4.84 -1.58
CA ALA A 57 -21.93 5.88 -0.74
C ALA A 57 -21.56 7.13 -1.56
N ASP A 58 -21.75 8.31 -0.98
CA ASP A 58 -21.32 9.58 -1.58
C ASP A 58 -19.79 9.63 -1.72
N ALA A 59 -19.07 8.97 -0.78
CA ALA A 59 -17.63 8.85 -0.84
C ALA A 59 -17.14 7.49 -0.28
N ILE A 60 -15.98 7.08 -0.74
CA ILE A 60 -15.26 5.88 -0.30
C ILE A 60 -13.94 6.32 0.32
N LEU A 61 -13.73 6.02 1.59
CA LEU A 61 -12.49 6.29 2.29
C LEU A 61 -11.65 5.01 2.40
N VAL A 62 -10.53 4.97 1.70
CA VAL A 62 -9.57 3.87 1.83
C VAL A 62 -8.68 4.13 3.04
N ARG A 63 -9.02 3.54 4.19
CA ARG A 63 -8.25 3.73 5.42
C ARG A 63 -7.03 2.83 5.50
N THR A 64 -7.18 1.57 5.12
CA THR A 64 -6.08 0.61 5.08
C THR A 64 -6.25 -0.32 3.89
N MET A 65 -5.14 -0.68 3.28
CA MET A 65 -5.07 -1.81 2.35
C MET A 65 -4.31 -2.93 3.06
N PRO A 66 -4.93 -4.10 3.34
CA PRO A 66 -4.24 -5.18 4.01
C PRO A 66 -3.17 -5.78 3.10
N ALA A 67 -2.15 -6.40 3.71
CA ALA A 67 -1.20 -7.22 2.98
C ALA A 67 -1.93 -8.28 2.14
N GLY A 68 -1.32 -8.70 1.05
CA GLY A 68 -1.89 -9.67 0.14
C GLY A 68 -0.89 -10.10 -0.93
N THR A 69 -1.29 -11.06 -1.76
CA THR A 69 -0.52 -11.43 -2.96
C THR A 69 -0.53 -10.28 -3.96
N LEU A 70 0.34 -10.35 -4.96
CA LEU A 70 0.39 -9.36 -6.03
C LEU A 70 -0.98 -9.23 -6.73
N GLU A 71 -1.64 -10.36 -7.00
CA GLU A 71 -2.96 -10.40 -7.64
C GLU A 71 -4.03 -9.71 -6.78
N GLN A 72 -3.97 -9.89 -5.46
CA GLN A 72 -4.88 -9.21 -4.53
C GLN A 72 -4.64 -7.70 -4.53
N VAL A 73 -3.39 -7.26 -4.53
CA VAL A 73 -3.05 -5.83 -4.56
C VAL A 73 -3.52 -5.22 -5.88
N ILE A 74 -3.19 -5.82 -7.02
CA ILE A 74 -3.62 -5.37 -8.35
C ILE A 74 -5.15 -5.30 -8.41
N SER A 75 -5.84 -6.39 -8.06
CA SER A 75 -7.30 -6.45 -8.11
C SER A 75 -7.98 -5.37 -7.25
N ARG A 76 -7.43 -5.07 -6.07
CA ARG A 76 -7.93 -3.98 -5.20
C ARG A 76 -7.72 -2.61 -5.84
N MET A 77 -6.54 -2.37 -6.42
CA MET A 77 -6.23 -1.11 -7.10
C MET A 77 -7.11 -0.92 -8.34
N ASP A 78 -7.31 -1.96 -9.14
CA ASP A 78 -8.20 -1.94 -10.30
C ASP A 78 -9.65 -1.61 -9.90
N MET A 79 -10.16 -2.25 -8.84
CA MET A 79 -11.51 -1.95 -8.33
C MET A 79 -11.64 -0.49 -7.89
N LEU A 80 -10.65 0.06 -7.17
CA LEU A 80 -10.67 1.47 -6.77
C LEU A 80 -10.62 2.41 -7.97
N ALA A 81 -9.78 2.12 -8.96
CA ALA A 81 -9.69 2.88 -10.20
C ALA A 81 -11.02 2.84 -10.98
N ARG A 82 -11.65 1.67 -11.07
CA ARG A 82 -12.96 1.50 -11.71
C ARG A 82 -14.05 2.29 -11.01
N LEU A 83 -14.11 2.24 -9.67
CA LEU A 83 -15.06 3.03 -8.86
C LEU A 83 -14.85 4.53 -9.10
N SER A 84 -13.61 5.00 -9.07
CA SER A 84 -13.27 6.40 -9.32
C SER A 84 -13.65 6.84 -10.74
N ASN A 85 -13.35 6.03 -11.77
CA ASN A 85 -13.66 6.32 -13.16
C ASN A 85 -15.18 6.33 -13.44
N ARG A 86 -15.97 5.72 -12.57
CA ARG A 86 -17.44 5.75 -12.63
C ARG A 86 -18.07 6.89 -11.81
N GLY A 87 -17.25 7.79 -11.30
CA GLY A 87 -17.68 8.99 -10.61
C GLY A 87 -17.77 8.86 -9.09
N SER A 88 -17.41 7.72 -8.50
CA SER A 88 -17.32 7.62 -7.03
C SER A 88 -16.17 8.48 -6.52
N VAL A 89 -16.40 9.25 -5.45
CA VAL A 89 -15.35 9.99 -4.75
C VAL A 89 -14.53 9.01 -3.93
N VAL A 90 -13.33 8.68 -4.37
CA VAL A 90 -12.42 7.78 -3.65
C VAL A 90 -11.31 8.56 -2.97
N LEU A 91 -11.22 8.47 -1.65
CA LEU A 91 -10.22 9.09 -0.79
C LEU A 91 -9.33 8.00 -0.15
N ASN A 92 -8.06 8.02 -0.30
CA ASN A 92 -7.25 8.84 -1.20
C ASN A 92 -7.43 8.39 -2.65
N ASN A 93 -7.03 9.25 -3.60
CA ASN A 93 -7.09 8.91 -5.03
C ASN A 93 -6.32 7.60 -5.31
N PRO A 94 -6.84 6.68 -6.15
CA PRO A 94 -6.19 5.39 -6.45
C PRO A 94 -4.72 5.52 -6.89
N LYS A 95 -4.38 6.49 -7.73
CA LYS A 95 -2.99 6.73 -8.14
C LYS A 95 -2.08 7.17 -6.98
N SER A 96 -2.63 7.91 -6.00
CA SER A 96 -1.88 8.27 -4.81
C SER A 96 -1.66 7.07 -3.90
N LEU A 97 -2.66 6.19 -3.78
CA LEU A 97 -2.54 4.93 -3.05
C LEU A 97 -1.51 4.01 -3.69
N GLU A 98 -1.56 3.81 -5.01
CA GLU A 98 -0.59 3.03 -5.77
C GLU A 98 0.84 3.49 -5.47
N SER A 99 1.06 4.80 -5.50
CA SER A 99 2.37 5.37 -5.17
C SER A 99 2.78 5.16 -3.72
N ALA A 100 1.83 5.22 -2.78
CA ALA A 100 2.12 5.13 -1.35
C ALA A 100 2.36 3.69 -0.87
N ILE A 101 1.81 2.69 -1.55
CA ILE A 101 2.04 1.28 -1.20
C ILE A 101 3.36 0.73 -1.75
N ASP A 102 3.89 1.33 -2.81
CA ASP A 102 5.17 0.97 -3.43
C ASP A 102 6.30 1.80 -2.82
N LYS A 103 7.21 1.14 -2.09
CA LYS A 103 8.32 1.81 -1.39
C LYS A 103 9.30 2.49 -2.33
N TYR A 104 9.54 1.92 -3.51
CA TYR A 104 10.46 2.50 -4.47
C TYR A 104 9.86 3.73 -5.15
N VAL A 105 8.61 3.62 -5.61
CA VAL A 105 7.89 4.75 -6.19
C VAL A 105 7.72 5.89 -5.18
N THR A 106 7.43 5.59 -3.90
CA THR A 106 7.41 6.60 -2.83
C THR A 106 8.76 7.31 -2.72
N THR A 107 9.86 6.54 -2.67
CA THR A 107 11.21 7.10 -2.53
C THR A 107 11.57 8.00 -3.71
N THR A 108 11.32 7.56 -4.94
CA THR A 108 11.62 8.36 -6.13
C THR A 108 10.79 9.63 -6.21
N ARG A 109 9.52 9.60 -5.82
CA ARG A 109 8.67 10.80 -5.77
C ARG A 109 9.13 11.81 -4.72
N LEU A 110 9.59 11.35 -3.57
CA LEU A 110 10.18 12.22 -2.55
C LEU A 110 11.48 12.86 -3.07
N MET A 111 12.32 12.08 -3.72
CA MET A 111 13.55 12.56 -4.37
C MET A 111 13.22 13.62 -5.44
N ASP A 112 12.27 13.36 -6.32
CA ASP A 112 11.84 14.30 -7.37
C ASP A 112 11.27 15.61 -6.78
N ALA A 113 10.71 15.54 -5.57
CA ALA A 113 10.24 16.70 -4.82
C ALA A 113 11.36 17.42 -4.04
N GLY A 114 12.62 17.01 -4.19
CA GLY A 114 13.77 17.60 -3.49
C GLY A 114 13.86 17.23 -2.00
N ILE A 115 13.12 16.24 -1.55
CA ILE A 115 13.17 15.76 -0.17
C ILE A 115 14.32 14.76 -0.03
N PRO A 116 15.23 14.94 0.93
CA PRO A 116 16.31 13.99 1.16
C PRO A 116 15.81 12.59 1.46
N VAL A 117 16.30 11.61 0.72
CA VAL A 117 15.98 10.18 0.89
C VAL A 117 17.27 9.36 0.95
N PRO A 118 17.29 8.23 1.66
CA PRO A 118 18.39 7.29 1.59
C PRO A 118 18.57 6.76 0.17
N ARG A 119 19.80 6.46 -0.24
CA ARG A 119 20.06 5.78 -1.51
C ARG A 119 19.25 4.50 -1.58
N SER A 120 18.58 4.25 -2.69
CA SER A 120 17.65 3.13 -2.83
C SER A 120 17.71 2.58 -4.25
N ALA A 121 17.61 1.27 -4.37
CA ALA A 121 17.62 0.55 -5.64
C ALA A 121 16.55 -0.55 -5.65
N ILE A 122 16.04 -0.88 -6.83
CA ILE A 122 15.34 -2.15 -7.06
C ILE A 122 16.41 -3.19 -7.40
N VAL A 123 16.38 -4.31 -6.72
CA VAL A 123 17.29 -5.43 -6.94
C VAL A 123 16.51 -6.68 -7.30
N GLN A 124 17.01 -7.44 -8.29
CA GLN A 124 16.35 -8.64 -8.82
C GLN A 124 17.23 -9.87 -8.76
N SER A 125 18.46 -9.73 -8.32
CA SER A 125 19.41 -10.84 -8.14
C SER A 125 20.30 -10.63 -6.93
N SER A 126 20.89 -11.71 -6.43
CA SER A 126 21.86 -11.65 -5.34
C SER A 126 23.14 -10.90 -5.74
N THR A 127 23.54 -10.97 -7.02
CA THR A 127 24.68 -10.24 -7.55
C THR A 127 24.41 -8.74 -7.55
N ASP A 128 23.24 -8.34 -8.04
CA ASP A 128 22.80 -6.94 -8.07
C ASP A 128 22.67 -6.37 -6.66
N LEU A 129 22.07 -7.13 -5.74
CA LEU A 129 22.00 -6.75 -4.33
C LEU A 129 23.39 -6.53 -3.71
N ARG A 130 24.36 -7.41 -3.99
CA ARG A 130 25.72 -7.25 -3.48
C ARG A 130 26.35 -5.99 -4.02
N SER A 131 26.24 -5.74 -5.32
CA SER A 131 26.76 -4.52 -5.95
C SER A 131 26.17 -3.27 -5.33
N CYS A 132 24.85 -3.23 -5.12
CA CYS A 132 24.18 -2.11 -4.45
C CYS A 132 24.66 -1.94 -2.99
N ALA A 133 24.82 -3.03 -2.25
CA ALA A 133 25.30 -2.96 -0.88
C ALA A 133 26.72 -2.41 -0.79
N ASP A 134 27.61 -2.82 -1.70
CA ASP A 134 28.96 -2.30 -1.80
C ASP A 134 28.95 -0.78 -2.07
N GLU A 135 28.12 -0.31 -2.98
CA GLU A 135 27.93 1.12 -3.25
C GLU A 135 27.37 1.88 -2.03
N PHE A 136 26.59 1.22 -1.18
CA PHE A 136 26.03 1.82 0.02
C PHE A 136 26.97 1.78 1.23
N GLY A 137 28.17 1.25 1.08
CA GLY A 137 29.15 1.17 2.15
C GLY A 137 29.19 -0.20 2.86
N GLY A 138 28.74 -1.25 2.19
CA GLY A 138 28.80 -2.66 2.65
C GLY A 138 27.52 -3.16 3.32
N VAL A 139 26.57 -2.30 3.64
CA VAL A 139 25.32 -2.67 4.33
C VAL A 139 24.10 -2.09 3.62
N ALA A 140 23.11 -2.93 3.39
CA ALA A 140 21.81 -2.52 2.84
C ALA A 140 20.65 -3.02 3.69
N VAL A 141 19.56 -2.27 3.72
CA VAL A 141 18.28 -2.72 4.27
C VAL A 141 17.41 -3.24 3.15
N LEU A 142 17.15 -4.54 3.14
CA LEU A 142 16.22 -5.17 2.19
C LEU A 142 14.79 -5.02 2.68
N LYS A 143 13.91 -4.69 1.75
CA LYS A 143 12.48 -4.47 2.00
C LYS A 143 11.66 -5.11 0.89
N PRO A 144 10.55 -5.76 1.20
CA PRO A 144 9.58 -6.09 0.16
C PRO A 144 9.04 -4.79 -0.46
N ILE A 145 8.74 -4.79 -1.75
CA ILE A 145 8.19 -3.61 -2.43
C ILE A 145 6.91 -3.16 -1.73
N PHE A 146 6.00 -4.09 -1.49
CA PHE A 146 4.76 -3.86 -0.75
C PHE A 146 4.89 -4.34 0.70
N GLY A 147 4.13 -3.73 1.59
CA GLY A 147 4.12 -4.07 3.02
C GLY A 147 4.22 -2.85 3.91
N SER A 148 3.86 -3.01 5.18
CA SER A 148 3.78 -1.94 6.18
C SER A 148 4.35 -2.39 7.53
N ASN A 149 4.44 -1.44 8.47
CA ASN A 149 4.80 -1.69 9.87
C ASN A 149 6.17 -2.35 10.08
N GLY A 150 7.12 -2.16 9.16
CA GLY A 150 8.46 -2.74 9.27
C GLY A 150 8.53 -4.26 9.07
N GLN A 151 7.44 -4.89 8.67
CA GLN A 151 7.44 -6.33 8.40
C GLN A 151 8.31 -6.66 7.17
N GLY A 152 9.12 -7.72 7.31
CA GLY A 152 10.00 -8.17 6.24
C GLY A 152 11.25 -7.31 6.01
N LEU A 153 11.61 -6.40 6.93
CA LEU A 153 12.88 -5.69 6.87
C LEU A 153 14.02 -6.63 7.27
N VAL A 154 15.06 -6.70 6.46
CA VAL A 154 16.26 -7.50 6.72
C VAL A 154 17.51 -6.67 6.46
N LEU A 155 18.44 -6.70 7.39
CA LEU A 155 19.77 -6.13 7.19
C LEU A 155 20.60 -7.11 6.36
N PHE A 156 21.18 -6.63 5.28
CA PHE A 156 22.06 -7.39 4.41
C PHE A 156 23.50 -6.88 4.56
N GLU A 157 24.39 -7.78 4.98
CA GLU A 157 25.81 -7.51 5.23
C GLU A 157 26.73 -8.33 4.32
N GLY A 158 26.25 -8.63 3.11
CA GLY A 158 27.03 -9.33 2.08
C GLY A 158 26.85 -10.86 2.00
N ASP A 159 26.17 -11.50 2.96
CA ASP A 159 25.92 -12.95 2.89
C ASP A 159 24.66 -13.28 2.07
N THR A 160 24.87 -13.69 0.83
CA THR A 160 23.79 -14.08 -0.09
C THR A 160 23.15 -15.44 0.22
N LYS A 161 23.67 -16.19 1.20
CA LYS A 161 23.07 -17.46 1.62
C LYS A 161 21.91 -17.28 2.58
N GLN A 162 21.77 -16.09 3.15
CA GLN A 162 20.73 -15.73 4.12
C GLN A 162 19.75 -14.71 3.57
N LEU A 163 19.38 -14.84 2.30
CA LEU A 163 18.37 -13.96 1.70
C LEU A 163 16.98 -14.24 2.27
N PRO A 164 16.18 -13.20 2.51
CA PRO A 164 14.84 -13.39 3.07
C PRO A 164 13.92 -14.13 2.07
N PRO A 165 12.99 -14.96 2.57
CA PRO A 165 12.08 -15.73 1.73
C PRO A 165 11.33 -14.86 0.72
N PHE A 166 10.87 -13.67 1.09
CA PHE A 166 10.16 -12.78 0.18
C PHE A 166 10.99 -12.42 -1.07
N PHE A 167 12.33 -12.32 -0.94
CA PHE A 167 13.18 -12.03 -2.08
C PHE A 167 13.31 -13.23 -3.00
N SER A 168 13.42 -14.44 -2.42
CA SER A 168 13.47 -15.67 -3.20
C SER A 168 12.14 -15.98 -3.89
N GLU A 169 11.02 -15.65 -3.27
CA GLU A 169 9.68 -15.90 -3.79
C GLU A 169 9.25 -14.88 -4.83
N ALA A 170 9.46 -13.59 -4.56
CA ALA A 170 9.06 -12.51 -5.46
C ALA A 170 10.10 -12.20 -6.55
N GLY A 171 11.36 -12.59 -6.37
CA GLY A 171 12.46 -12.31 -7.29
C GLY A 171 12.83 -10.82 -7.37
N VAL A 172 12.33 -9.99 -6.44
CA VAL A 172 12.55 -8.55 -6.44
C VAL A 172 12.45 -7.97 -5.03
N ALA A 173 13.28 -6.97 -4.71
CA ALA A 173 13.22 -6.22 -3.47
C ALA A 173 13.66 -4.77 -3.66
N VAL A 174 13.37 -3.93 -2.68
CA VAL A 174 14.01 -2.63 -2.52
C VAL A 174 15.24 -2.81 -1.61
N ALA A 175 16.41 -2.52 -2.11
CA ALA A 175 17.62 -2.33 -1.32
C ALA A 175 17.76 -0.84 -0.98
N GLN A 176 17.96 -0.53 0.28
CA GLN A 176 18.12 0.85 0.74
C GLN A 176 19.35 0.97 1.62
N GLU A 177 20.04 2.09 1.48
CA GLU A 177 21.17 2.44 2.34
C GLU A 177 20.76 2.37 3.81
N HIS A 178 21.60 1.72 4.62
CA HIS A 178 21.43 1.71 6.07
C HIS A 178 21.91 3.03 6.66
N ILE A 179 20.98 3.83 7.15
CA ILE A 179 21.29 5.04 7.90
C ILE A 179 21.43 4.67 9.38
N ALA A 180 22.66 4.74 9.88
CA ALA A 180 22.90 4.50 11.30
C ALA A 180 22.15 5.53 12.14
N ASN A 181 21.29 5.06 13.06
CA ASN A 181 20.60 5.94 13.98
C ASN A 181 21.55 6.31 15.12
N ALA A 182 21.86 7.59 15.25
CA ALA A 182 22.74 8.09 16.31
C ALA A 182 22.11 8.03 17.71
N GLY A 183 21.12 7.20 17.91
CA GLY A 183 20.46 6.91 19.19
C GLY A 183 19.91 8.18 19.87
N ARG A 184 18.62 8.31 20.01
CA ARG A 184 17.97 9.15 21.02
C ARG A 184 17.40 8.27 22.08
#